data_82e943361fa54f5ef45a16f22602b0a4
#
_entry.id   82e943361fa54f5ef45a16f22602b0a4
#
_cell.length_a   1.000
_cell.length_b   1.000
_cell.length_c   1.000
_cell.angle_alpha   90.00
_cell.angle_beta   90.00
_cell.angle_gamma   90.00
#
_symmetry.space_group_name_H-M   'P 1'
#
loop_
_entity.id
_entity.type
_entity.pdbx_description
1 polymer ?
#
loop_
_entity_poly.entity_id
_entity_poly.type
_entity_poly.pdbx_seq_one_letter_code
_entity_poly.pdbx_strand_id
1 'polypeptide(L)' 'TSICERVSSCLVDCGVDCDVTCRDLSSCDVVMISGAVRCERVSSCNVGCETGNGVVDAVEDPAGVFTCP' A
#
# COMPACT_ATOMS: atom_id res chain seq x y z
N THR A 1 1.96 -12.13 -0.61
CA THR A 1 1.40 -11.59 0.65
C THR A 1 2.53 -11.01 1.50
N SER A 2 2.38 -9.77 1.90
CA SER A 2 3.37 -9.08 2.73
C SER A 2 2.68 -8.40 3.89
N ILE A 3 3.29 -8.49 5.07
CA ILE A 3 2.77 -7.84 6.27
C ILE A 3 3.88 -6.99 6.87
N CYS A 4 3.59 -5.70 7.07
CA CYS A 4 4.48 -4.79 7.78
C CYS A 4 3.79 -4.35 9.06
N GLU A 5 4.41 -4.61 10.20
CA GLU A 5 3.83 -4.20 11.47
C GLU A 5 4.91 -3.93 12.51
N ARG A 6 4.59 -3.05 13.45
CA ARG A 6 5.44 -2.74 14.60
C ARG A 6 6.85 -2.28 14.22
N VAL A 7 6.95 -1.53 13.12
CA VAL A 7 8.19 -0.87 12.70
C VAL A 7 7.87 0.60 12.47
N SER A 8 8.90 1.43 12.40
CA SER A 8 8.69 2.86 12.20
C SER A 8 8.18 3.17 10.80
N SER A 9 8.72 2.50 9.81
CA SER A 9 8.30 2.70 8.43
C SER A 9 8.48 1.43 7.64
N CYS A 10 7.72 1.31 6.55
CA CYS A 10 7.80 0.16 5.66
C CYS A 10 7.74 0.64 4.23
N LEU A 11 8.67 0.17 3.42
CA LEU A 11 8.69 0.44 1.99
C LEU A 11 8.54 -0.88 1.25
N VAL A 12 7.48 -1.01 0.47
CA VAL A 12 7.19 -2.22 -0.27
C VAL A 12 7.15 -1.91 -1.75
N ASP A 13 7.93 -2.64 -2.52
CA ASP A 13 7.91 -2.55 -3.98
C ASP A 13 7.44 -3.90 -4.49
N CYS A 14 6.21 -3.95 -4.93
CA CYS A 14 5.56 -5.17 -5.38
C CYS A 14 5.18 -5.05 -6.84
N GLY A 15 5.00 -6.15 -7.52
CA GLY A 15 4.56 -6.18 -8.91
C GLY A 15 3.06 -6.33 -9.03
N VAL A 16 2.60 -7.48 -9.53
CA VAL A 16 1.18 -7.76 -9.74
C VAL A 16 0.66 -8.68 -8.62
N ASP A 17 -0.66 -8.68 -8.46
CA ASP A 17 -1.35 -9.52 -7.47
C ASP A 17 -0.80 -9.32 -6.06
N CYS A 18 -0.60 -8.07 -5.68
CA CYS A 18 -0.04 -7.73 -4.38
C CYS A 18 -1.09 -7.80 -3.29
N ASP A 19 -0.69 -8.31 -2.15
CA ASP A 19 -1.53 -8.36 -0.96
C ASP A 19 -0.66 -7.90 0.20
N VAL A 20 -0.79 -6.63 0.57
CA VAL A 20 0.06 -6.00 1.58
C VAL A 20 -0.80 -5.50 2.72
N THR A 21 -0.37 -5.77 3.93
CA THR A 21 -1.03 -5.25 5.13
C THR A 21 0.00 -4.47 5.95
N CYS A 22 -0.30 -3.21 6.24
CA CYS A 22 0.51 -2.35 7.10
C CYS A 22 -0.30 -2.05 8.35
N ARG A 23 0.28 -2.30 9.52
CA ARG A 23 -0.40 -2.00 10.78
C ARG A 23 0.59 -1.59 11.86
N ASP A 24 0.13 -0.72 12.73
CA ASP A 24 0.89 -0.28 13.92
C ASP A 24 2.27 0.28 13.56
N LEU A 25 2.31 1.16 12.57
CA LEU A 25 3.56 1.83 12.18
C LEU A 25 3.30 3.29 11.81
N SER A 26 4.38 4.06 11.73
CA SER A 26 4.27 5.49 11.45
C SER A 26 4.01 5.78 9.99
N SER A 27 4.70 5.09 9.09
CA SER A 27 4.48 5.31 7.66
C SER A 27 4.60 4.01 6.89
N CYS A 28 3.82 3.90 5.84
CA CYS A 28 3.84 2.76 4.93
C CYS A 28 3.78 3.28 3.51
N ASP A 29 4.80 2.96 2.72
CA ASP A 29 4.87 3.33 1.32
C ASP A 29 4.86 2.05 0.48
N VAL A 30 3.88 1.94 -0.40
CA VAL A 30 3.74 0.76 -1.25
C VAL A 30 3.63 1.20 -2.70
N VAL A 31 4.37 0.55 -3.57
CA VAL A 31 4.25 0.72 -5.01
C VAL A 31 3.93 -0.64 -5.62
N MET A 32 2.89 -0.71 -6.42
CA MET A 32 2.47 -1.96 -7.03
C MET A 32 1.86 -1.70 -8.40
N ILE A 33 1.80 -2.74 -9.24
CA ILE A 33 1.11 -2.66 -10.53
C ILE A 33 -0.36 -2.98 -10.32
N SER A 34 -0.65 -4.02 -9.55
CA SER A 34 -2.02 -4.39 -9.21
C SER A 34 -2.05 -5.07 -7.85
N GLY A 35 -3.20 -5.08 -7.21
CA GLY A 35 -3.37 -5.72 -5.93
C GLY A 35 -4.16 -4.87 -4.95
N ALA A 36 -4.00 -5.16 -3.67
CA ALA A 36 -4.68 -4.45 -2.60
C ALA A 36 -3.74 -4.22 -1.43
N VAL A 37 -3.86 -3.07 -0.79
CA VAL A 37 -3.07 -2.71 0.39
C VAL A 37 -4.02 -2.27 1.48
N ARG A 38 -3.84 -2.83 2.67
CA ARG A 38 -4.63 -2.45 3.84
C ARG A 38 -3.73 -1.76 4.85
N CYS A 39 -4.16 -0.60 5.31
CA CYS A 39 -3.45 0.16 6.34
C CYS A 39 -4.31 0.25 7.59
N GLU A 40 -3.78 -0.22 8.71
CA GLU A 40 -4.47 -0.17 9.99
C GLU A 40 -3.56 0.49 11.02
N ARG A 41 -4.07 1.53 11.69
CA ARG A 41 -3.31 2.26 12.71
C ARG A 41 -1.95 2.75 12.19
N VAL A 42 -1.97 3.28 10.97
CA VAL A 42 -0.78 3.83 10.32
C VAL A 42 -0.99 5.33 10.18
N SER A 43 -0.03 6.11 10.66
CA SER A 43 -0.14 7.57 10.62
C SER A 43 -0.10 8.10 9.18
N SER A 44 0.72 7.50 8.35
CA SER A 44 0.84 7.91 6.96
C SER A 44 0.90 6.68 6.07
N CYS A 45 -0.08 6.52 5.18
CA CYS A 45 -0.13 5.39 4.27
C CYS A 45 -0.18 5.92 2.85
N ASN A 46 0.88 5.65 2.09
CA ASN A 46 0.98 6.09 0.71
C ASN A 46 1.06 4.87 -0.19
N VAL A 47 0.08 4.73 -1.07
CA VAL A 47 0.05 3.61 -1.99
C VAL A 47 0.02 4.15 -3.41
N GLY A 48 1.01 3.78 -4.21
CA GLY A 48 1.09 4.18 -5.59
C GLY A 48 0.89 3.01 -6.53
N CYS A 49 0.22 3.26 -7.64
CA CYS A 49 0.00 2.26 -8.67
C CYS A 49 0.86 2.60 -9.88
N GLU A 50 1.75 1.70 -10.24
CA GLU A 50 2.66 1.90 -11.36
C GLU A 50 1.94 1.60 -12.68
N THR A 51 1.99 2.56 -13.59
CA THR A 51 1.38 2.43 -14.91
C THR A 51 2.43 2.63 -15.97
N GLY A 52 2.05 2.46 -17.23
CA GLY A 52 2.95 2.74 -18.33
C GLY A 52 3.31 4.22 -18.45
N ASN A 53 2.58 5.11 -17.77
CA ASN A 53 2.81 6.54 -17.82
C ASN A 53 3.32 7.11 -16.50
N GLY A 54 3.73 6.27 -15.58
CA GLY A 54 4.22 6.69 -14.27
C GLY A 54 3.42 6.11 -13.13
N VAL A 55 3.56 6.70 -11.96
CA VAL A 55 2.88 6.22 -10.74
C VAL A 55 1.70 7.14 -10.45
N VAL A 56 0.54 6.53 -10.20
CA VAL A 56 -0.67 7.25 -9.82
C VAL A 56 -1.11 6.80 -8.43
N ASP A 57 -1.88 7.61 -7.75
CA ASP A 57 -2.36 7.27 -6.42
C ASP A 57 -3.39 6.15 -6.48
N ALA A 58 -3.30 5.23 -5.54
CA ALA A 58 -4.31 4.19 -5.39
C ALA A 58 -5.61 4.79 -4.86
N VAL A 59 -6.69 4.09 -5.07
CA VAL A 59 -8.01 4.49 -4.60
C VAL A 59 -8.33 3.76 -3.31
N GLU A 60 -8.70 4.52 -2.28
CA GLU A 60 -9.10 3.95 -0.99
C GLU A 60 -10.60 3.73 -0.97
N ASP A 61 -11.02 2.52 -0.60
CA ASP A 61 -12.45 2.24 -0.47
C ASP A 61 -12.93 2.56 0.96
N PRO A 62 -14.26 2.50 1.22
CA PRO A 62 -14.78 2.81 2.55
C PRO A 62 -14.29 1.87 3.66
N ALA A 63 -13.77 0.69 3.30
CA ALA A 63 -13.22 -0.24 4.27
C ALA A 63 -11.75 0.03 4.60
N GLY A 64 -11.12 0.99 3.93
CA GLY A 64 -9.73 1.34 4.16
C GLY A 64 -8.75 0.51 3.34
N VAL A 65 -9.21 -0.09 2.27
CA VAL A 65 -8.36 -0.88 1.38
C VAL A 65 -8.01 -0.06 0.15
N PHE A 66 -6.73 0.01 -0.16
CA PHE A 66 -6.23 0.74 -1.33
C PHE A 66 -6.08 -0.23 -2.50
N THR A 67 -6.64 0.13 -3.63
CA THR A 67 -6.55 -0.68 -4.84
C THR A 67 -6.16 0.21 -6.01
N CYS A 68 -5.63 -0.40 -7.06
CA CYS A 68 -5.28 0.32 -8.26
C CYS A 68 -6.52 0.54 -9.13
N PRO A 69 -6.67 1.76 -9.68
CA PRO A 69 -7.81 2.06 -10.57
C PRO A 69 -7.76 1.27 -11.87
#